data_399f66176ef51c5b2a89cb1b049e5b2b
#
_entry.id   399f66176ef51c5b2a89cb1b049e5b2b
#
_cell.length_a   1.000
_cell.length_b   1.000
_cell.length_c   1.000
_cell.angle_alpha   90.00
_cell.angle_beta   90.00
_cell.angle_gamma   90.00
#
_symmetry.space_group_name_H-M   'P 1'
#
loop_
_entity.id
_entity.type
_entity.pdbx_description
1 polymer ?
#
loop_
_entity_poly.entity_id
_entity_poly.type
_entity_poly.pdbx_seq_one_letter_code
_entity_poly.pdbx_strand_id
1 'polypeptide(L)'
;MVKKGKTDMKMNFVRGCDVSALSLGTVQFGIPYGLNQAAGKPERESCFRIMDIAQEHGINWLDTAAAYGDSEEVIGSWMSRIPADQAPLVCSKVNALDHTSLNTLRASLREQVEQSKKRLGLEQIPLMMIHHCEEYFEDPDNMRQAFEELKTSGDIRFSGMSAYAFHDYGTIAQSGFDAVQIPVNLFDWRQIDNGGISKLEEAGMIVFARSVFLQGLVFRKPDQLSEKMAFTAPVLEKFHAMCADFGMDPGVLAMSFALSIPGISSLVIGCRNEAQILRTIQQMEASCQLTARQMEQIHEAFHDVNERVITPSMW
;
A
#
# COMPACT_ATOMS: atom_id res chain seq x y z
N MET A 1 27.13 16.63 -18.48
CA MET A 1 25.93 16.13 -17.81
C MET A 1 25.67 14.70 -18.29
N VAL A 2 26.01 13.70 -17.47
CA VAL A 2 25.73 12.29 -17.79
C VAL A 2 24.24 12.10 -17.58
N LYS A 3 23.47 11.79 -18.64
CA LYS A 3 22.10 11.27 -18.50
C LYS A 3 22.20 9.99 -17.66
N LYS A 4 21.89 10.06 -16.36
CA LYS A 4 21.59 8.87 -15.57
C LYS A 4 20.45 8.17 -16.30
N GLY A 5 20.67 6.93 -16.72
CA GLY A 5 19.66 6.10 -17.36
C GLY A 5 18.40 6.08 -16.49
N LYS A 6 17.24 6.23 -17.12
CA LYS A 6 15.97 5.93 -16.48
C LYS A 6 16.09 4.52 -15.91
N THR A 7 15.95 4.39 -14.62
CA THR A 7 15.79 3.06 -13.99
C THR A 7 14.46 2.51 -14.48
N ASP A 8 14.48 1.39 -15.18
CA ASP A 8 13.24 0.73 -15.60
C ASP A 8 12.59 0.09 -14.35
N MET A 9 11.65 0.82 -13.73
CA MET A 9 10.81 0.25 -12.67
C MET A 9 10.14 -1.02 -13.20
N LYS A 10 10.27 -2.15 -12.46
CA LYS A 10 9.58 -3.38 -12.82
C LYS A 10 8.07 -3.14 -12.87
N MET A 11 7.45 -3.53 -13.96
CA MET A 11 6.02 -3.42 -14.17
C MET A 11 5.37 -4.81 -14.12
N ASN A 12 4.22 -4.91 -13.48
CA ASN A 12 3.36 -6.07 -13.47
C ASN A 12 2.11 -5.73 -14.28
N PHE A 13 1.70 -6.62 -15.19
CA PHE A 13 0.48 -6.42 -15.98
C PHE A 13 -0.66 -7.24 -15.39
N VAL A 14 -1.65 -6.57 -14.81
CA VAL A 14 -2.79 -7.21 -14.15
C VAL A 14 -4.08 -6.50 -14.57
N ARG A 15 -5.12 -7.23 -14.93
CA ARG A 15 -6.44 -6.71 -15.34
C ARG A 15 -6.37 -5.63 -16.44
N GLY A 16 -5.46 -5.79 -17.40
CA GLY A 16 -5.30 -4.80 -18.48
C GLY A 16 -4.70 -3.48 -18.00
N CYS A 17 -3.95 -3.49 -16.92
CA CYS A 17 -3.29 -2.33 -16.34
C CYS A 17 -1.83 -2.62 -16.01
N ASP A 18 -0.95 -1.70 -16.36
CA ASP A 18 0.43 -1.70 -15.90
C ASP A 18 0.49 -1.19 -14.47
N VAL A 19 1.08 -1.97 -13.59
CA VAL A 19 1.25 -1.65 -12.16
C VAL A 19 2.73 -1.69 -11.82
N SER A 20 3.32 -0.55 -11.45
CA SER A 20 4.71 -0.50 -10.99
C SER A 20 4.88 -1.32 -9.73
N ALA A 21 5.98 -2.08 -9.62
CA ALA A 21 6.26 -2.91 -8.46
C ALA A 21 6.38 -2.10 -7.16
N LEU A 22 6.52 -0.77 -7.25
CA LEU A 22 6.47 0.19 -6.16
C LEU A 22 5.39 1.23 -6.41
N SER A 23 4.52 1.48 -5.42
CA SER A 23 3.52 2.55 -5.39
C SER A 23 3.85 3.52 -4.26
N LEU A 24 3.60 4.82 -4.47
CA LEU A 24 3.85 5.83 -3.45
C LEU A 24 2.63 5.98 -2.53
N GLY A 25 2.78 5.61 -1.26
CA GLY A 25 1.80 5.90 -0.20
C GLY A 25 1.88 7.36 0.26
N THR A 26 0.75 8.03 0.36
CA THR A 26 0.69 9.48 0.61
C THR A 26 0.02 9.87 1.93
N VAL A 27 -0.20 8.94 2.84
CA VAL A 27 -0.80 9.22 4.15
C VAL A 27 -0.06 10.33 4.89
N GLN A 28 1.28 10.38 4.82
CA GLN A 28 2.10 11.42 5.46
C GLN A 28 1.93 12.81 4.84
N PHE A 29 1.40 12.92 3.61
CA PHE A 29 1.15 14.23 2.97
C PHE A 29 -0.01 14.97 3.61
N GLY A 30 -0.98 14.23 4.18
CA GLY A 30 -2.17 14.80 4.78
C GLY A 30 -2.21 14.79 6.30
N ILE A 31 -1.60 13.80 6.95
CA ILE A 31 -1.61 13.65 8.41
C ILE A 31 -0.24 13.24 8.96
N PRO A 32 0.09 13.55 10.23
CA PRO A 32 1.21 12.95 10.94
C PRO A 32 0.99 11.43 11.06
N TYR A 33 1.93 10.62 10.57
CA TYR A 33 1.77 9.17 10.51
C TYR A 33 3.09 8.43 10.75
N GLY A 34 3.01 7.20 11.32
CA GLY A 34 4.14 6.29 11.56
C GLY A 34 4.84 6.56 12.90
N LEU A 35 5.92 5.82 13.18
CA LEU A 35 6.66 5.90 14.46
C LEU A 35 7.26 7.27 14.77
N ASN A 36 7.39 8.15 13.78
CA ASN A 36 7.95 9.48 13.93
C ASN A 36 6.90 10.60 13.73
N GLN A 37 5.73 10.45 14.33
CA GLN A 37 4.60 11.40 14.19
C GLN A 37 4.95 12.82 14.66
N ALA A 38 5.84 12.97 15.66
CA ALA A 38 6.25 14.27 16.19
C ALA A 38 6.91 15.19 15.13
N ALA A 39 7.39 14.65 14.03
CA ALA A 39 7.95 15.44 12.93
C ALA A 39 6.89 16.14 12.06
N GLY A 40 5.59 16.00 12.35
CA GLY A 40 4.50 16.62 11.60
C GLY A 40 4.36 16.06 10.17
N LYS A 41 3.59 16.69 9.29
CA LYS A 41 3.52 16.38 7.87
C LYS A 41 4.56 17.19 7.07
N PRO A 42 5.03 16.71 5.89
CA PRO A 42 5.91 17.46 5.01
C PRO A 42 5.26 18.75 4.51
N GLU A 43 6.08 19.74 4.19
CA GLU A 43 5.64 20.92 3.45
C GLU A 43 5.16 20.52 2.05
N ARG A 44 4.15 21.24 1.51
CA ARG A 44 3.52 20.92 0.22
C ARG A 44 4.53 20.80 -0.93
N GLU A 45 5.50 21.69 -1.01
CA GLU A 45 6.54 21.64 -2.04
C GLU A 45 7.46 20.42 -1.88
N SER A 46 7.70 19.93 -0.67
CA SER A 46 8.41 18.67 -0.45
C SER A 46 7.59 17.47 -0.94
N CYS A 47 6.26 17.48 -0.72
CA CYS A 47 5.39 16.46 -1.28
C CYS A 47 5.45 16.44 -2.82
N PHE A 48 5.47 17.61 -3.46
CA PHE A 48 5.59 17.72 -4.91
C PHE A 48 6.91 17.14 -5.41
N ARG A 49 8.04 17.50 -4.78
CA ARG A 49 9.35 16.93 -5.15
C ARG A 49 9.42 15.41 -4.95
N ILE A 50 8.76 14.86 -3.92
CA ILE A 50 8.66 13.41 -3.72
C ILE A 50 7.90 12.77 -4.89
N MET A 51 6.78 13.37 -5.33
CA MET A 51 5.99 12.86 -6.46
C MET A 51 6.71 13.01 -7.79
N ASP A 52 7.43 14.14 -8.01
CA ASP A 52 8.29 14.33 -9.19
C ASP A 52 9.35 13.21 -9.29
N ILE A 53 10.06 12.94 -8.19
CA ILE A 53 11.06 11.86 -8.13
C ILE A 53 10.41 10.48 -8.38
N ALA A 54 9.26 10.20 -7.77
CA ALA A 54 8.53 8.96 -7.96
C ALA A 54 8.17 8.76 -9.45
N GLN A 55 7.62 9.77 -10.10
CA GLN A 55 7.25 9.75 -11.52
C GLN A 55 8.49 9.58 -12.43
N GLU A 56 9.56 10.33 -12.17
CA GLU A 56 10.81 10.23 -12.94
C GLU A 56 11.42 8.82 -12.91
N HIS A 57 11.18 8.06 -11.84
CA HIS A 57 11.66 6.68 -11.66
C HIS A 57 10.59 5.62 -12.02
N GLY A 58 9.51 6.00 -12.69
CA GLY A 58 8.52 5.08 -13.25
C GLY A 58 7.52 4.51 -12.25
N ILE A 59 7.39 5.11 -11.06
CA ILE A 59 6.29 4.80 -10.14
C ILE A 59 5.01 5.39 -10.75
N ASN A 60 4.04 4.53 -11.08
CA ASN A 60 2.83 4.93 -11.79
C ASN A 60 1.55 4.84 -10.96
N TRP A 61 1.64 4.55 -9.64
CA TRP A 61 0.51 4.54 -8.72
C TRP A 61 0.78 5.37 -7.48
N LEU A 62 -0.20 6.21 -7.12
CA LEU A 62 -0.27 6.94 -5.85
C LEU A 62 -1.39 6.34 -5.00
N ASP A 63 -1.10 5.99 -3.75
CA ASP A 63 -2.09 5.50 -2.78
C ASP A 63 -2.45 6.60 -1.79
N THR A 64 -3.72 6.99 -1.77
CA THR A 64 -4.30 7.97 -0.85
C THR A 64 -5.62 7.48 -0.27
N ALA A 65 -6.32 8.33 0.48
CA ALA A 65 -7.68 8.11 0.99
C ALA A 65 -8.32 9.44 1.37
N ALA A 66 -9.65 9.52 1.32
CA ALA A 66 -10.40 10.67 1.82
C ALA A 66 -10.11 10.95 3.32
N ALA A 67 -9.80 9.90 4.10
CA ALA A 67 -9.43 9.99 5.51
C ALA A 67 -8.01 10.50 5.78
N TYR A 68 -7.18 10.71 4.76
CA TYR A 68 -5.78 11.16 4.93
C TYR A 68 -5.66 12.71 4.91
N GLY A 69 -6.52 13.41 5.62
CA GLY A 69 -6.48 14.87 5.71
C GLY A 69 -6.55 15.55 4.35
N ASP A 70 -5.58 16.40 4.02
CA ASP A 70 -5.50 17.11 2.75
C ASP A 70 -4.66 16.40 1.66
N SER A 71 -4.38 15.08 1.83
CA SER A 71 -3.53 14.32 0.90
C SER A 71 -4.08 14.33 -0.55
N GLU A 72 -5.40 14.14 -0.74
CA GLU A 72 -6.01 14.20 -2.08
C GLU A 72 -5.86 15.58 -2.74
N GLU A 73 -5.98 16.66 -1.97
CA GLU A 73 -5.81 18.04 -2.46
C GLU A 73 -4.35 18.33 -2.82
N VAL A 74 -3.40 17.79 -2.05
CA VAL A 74 -1.96 17.89 -2.36
C VAL A 74 -1.67 17.18 -3.68
N ILE A 75 -2.17 15.96 -3.88
CA ILE A 75 -2.02 15.19 -5.12
C ILE A 75 -2.66 15.96 -6.29
N GLY A 76 -3.92 16.38 -6.17
CA GLY A 76 -4.63 17.10 -7.23
C GLY A 76 -3.92 18.38 -7.67
N SER A 77 -3.39 19.13 -6.69
CA SER A 77 -2.62 20.34 -6.98
C SER A 77 -1.29 20.06 -7.69
N TRP A 78 -0.66 18.93 -7.40
CA TRP A 78 0.54 18.51 -8.13
C TRP A 78 0.18 18.00 -9.54
N MET A 79 -0.85 17.16 -9.67
CA MET A 79 -1.30 16.62 -10.96
C MET A 79 -1.71 17.70 -11.93
N SER A 80 -2.27 18.84 -11.47
CA SER A 80 -2.62 19.97 -12.32
C SER A 80 -1.41 20.64 -13.00
N ARG A 81 -0.17 20.32 -12.59
CA ARG A 81 1.09 20.88 -13.09
C ARG A 81 1.75 20.00 -14.17
N ILE A 82 1.24 18.79 -14.38
CA ILE A 82 1.81 17.81 -15.31
C ILE A 82 0.81 17.47 -16.42
N PRO A 83 1.27 17.09 -17.62
CA PRO A 83 0.40 16.62 -18.69
C PRO A 83 -0.43 15.41 -18.26
N ALA A 84 -1.71 15.37 -18.62
CA ALA A 84 -2.63 14.31 -18.20
C ALA A 84 -2.19 12.90 -18.63
N ASP A 85 -1.54 12.79 -19.79
CA ASP A 85 -0.99 11.53 -20.31
C ASP A 85 0.26 11.03 -19.58
N GLN A 86 0.83 11.86 -18.70
CA GLN A 86 1.97 11.52 -17.85
C GLN A 86 1.56 11.34 -16.37
N ALA A 87 0.29 11.64 -16.04
CA ALA A 87 -0.19 11.55 -14.68
C ALA A 87 -0.22 10.09 -14.21
N PRO A 88 0.26 9.81 -12.98
CA PRO A 88 0.12 8.47 -12.38
C PRO A 88 -1.34 8.16 -12.09
N LEU A 89 -1.63 6.88 -11.96
CA LEU A 89 -2.92 6.40 -11.51
C LEU A 89 -3.07 6.61 -9.99
N VAL A 90 -4.28 6.94 -9.55
CA VAL A 90 -4.57 7.19 -8.14
C VAL A 90 -5.49 6.12 -7.58
N CYS A 91 -5.08 5.52 -6.47
CA CYS A 91 -5.96 4.75 -5.60
C CYS A 91 -6.43 5.65 -4.46
N SER A 92 -7.74 5.89 -4.35
CA SER A 92 -8.33 6.52 -3.16
C SER A 92 -9.29 5.59 -2.44
N LYS A 93 -9.76 6.00 -1.25
CA LYS A 93 -10.59 5.14 -0.40
C LYS A 93 -11.74 5.94 0.20
N VAL A 94 -12.94 5.33 0.19
CA VAL A 94 -14.15 5.78 0.91
C VAL A 94 -14.24 5.07 2.25
N ASN A 95 -14.94 5.66 3.20
CA ASN A 95 -15.19 5.07 4.52
C ASN A 95 -16.49 5.61 5.14
N ALA A 96 -16.98 4.93 6.16
CA ALA A 96 -18.19 5.31 6.87
C ALA A 96 -19.40 5.53 5.94
N LEU A 97 -19.69 4.52 5.10
CA LEU A 97 -20.80 4.53 4.17
C LEU A 97 -22.13 4.32 4.93
N ASP A 98 -23.23 4.86 4.39
CA ASP A 98 -24.56 4.67 4.99
C ASP A 98 -25.22 3.38 4.46
N HIS A 99 -25.21 2.33 5.27
CA HIS A 99 -25.76 1.01 4.98
C HIS A 99 -27.24 0.85 5.32
N THR A 100 -27.96 1.94 5.69
CA THR A 100 -29.39 1.89 6.08
C THR A 100 -30.28 1.30 4.97
N SER A 101 -29.94 1.57 3.72
CA SER A 101 -30.57 0.97 2.54
C SER A 101 -29.62 1.04 1.34
N LEU A 102 -29.92 0.26 0.28
CA LEU A 102 -29.17 0.36 -0.98
C LEU A 102 -29.18 1.79 -1.55
N ASN A 103 -30.28 2.54 -1.40
CA ASN A 103 -30.35 3.90 -1.91
C ASN A 103 -29.47 4.87 -1.11
N THR A 104 -29.42 4.75 0.20
CA THR A 104 -28.56 5.57 1.06
C THR A 104 -27.08 5.20 0.85
N LEU A 105 -26.78 3.91 0.71
CA LEU A 105 -25.44 3.44 0.36
C LEU A 105 -24.95 4.03 -0.96
N ARG A 106 -25.76 3.97 -2.01
CA ARG A 106 -25.46 4.59 -3.32
C ARG A 106 -25.23 6.09 -3.22
N ALA A 107 -26.08 6.78 -2.46
CA ALA A 107 -26.00 8.23 -2.30
C ALA A 107 -24.69 8.62 -1.57
N SER A 108 -24.40 7.99 -0.43
CA SER A 108 -23.19 8.27 0.35
C SER A 108 -21.92 7.91 -0.41
N LEU A 109 -21.92 6.79 -1.14
CA LEU A 109 -20.77 6.37 -1.97
C LEU A 109 -20.52 7.36 -3.12
N ARG A 110 -21.57 7.75 -3.87
CA ARG A 110 -21.44 8.75 -4.95
C ARG A 110 -20.96 10.09 -4.42
N GLU A 111 -21.49 10.56 -3.31
CA GLU A 111 -21.06 11.81 -2.69
C GLU A 111 -19.56 11.79 -2.39
N GLN A 112 -19.05 10.72 -1.75
CA GLN A 112 -17.63 10.61 -1.41
C GLN A 112 -16.76 10.50 -2.67
N VAL A 113 -17.19 9.77 -3.69
CA VAL A 113 -16.47 9.66 -4.99
C VAL A 113 -16.39 11.02 -5.65
N GLU A 114 -17.48 11.79 -5.73
CA GLU A 114 -17.50 13.13 -6.31
C GLU A 114 -16.62 14.11 -5.53
N GLN A 115 -16.60 14.03 -4.21
CA GLN A 115 -15.70 14.83 -3.38
C GLN A 115 -14.23 14.49 -3.63
N SER A 116 -13.89 13.20 -3.76
CA SER A 116 -12.54 12.76 -4.11
C SER A 116 -12.13 13.19 -5.53
N LYS A 117 -13.02 13.05 -6.52
CA LYS A 117 -12.80 13.56 -7.88
C LYS A 117 -12.47 15.06 -7.88
N LYS A 118 -13.24 15.83 -7.12
CA LYS A 118 -13.02 17.29 -6.98
C LYS A 118 -11.68 17.63 -6.35
N ARG A 119 -11.30 16.95 -5.24
CA ARG A 119 -10.02 17.19 -4.57
C ARG A 119 -8.82 16.77 -5.42
N LEU A 120 -8.93 15.64 -6.13
CA LEU A 120 -7.90 15.11 -7.01
C LEU A 120 -7.84 15.81 -8.37
N GLY A 121 -8.90 16.53 -8.78
CA GLY A 121 -9.00 17.14 -10.11
C GLY A 121 -9.18 16.12 -11.22
N LEU A 122 -9.83 14.98 -10.95
CA LEU A 122 -10.04 13.89 -11.88
C LEU A 122 -11.50 13.75 -12.29
N GLU A 123 -11.76 13.43 -13.55
CA GLU A 123 -13.11 13.08 -14.02
C GLU A 123 -13.50 11.65 -13.66
N GLN A 124 -12.53 10.73 -13.64
CA GLN A 124 -12.67 9.34 -13.25
C GLN A 124 -11.56 8.98 -12.26
N ILE A 125 -11.90 8.33 -11.14
CA ILE A 125 -10.90 7.80 -10.21
C ILE A 125 -10.42 6.44 -10.71
N PRO A 126 -9.10 6.26 -10.97
CA PRO A 126 -8.57 4.99 -11.49
C PRO A 126 -8.88 3.79 -10.60
N LEU A 127 -8.78 3.92 -9.27
CA LEU A 127 -9.13 2.87 -8.32
C LEU A 127 -9.78 3.49 -7.08
N MET A 128 -11.01 3.10 -6.80
CA MET A 128 -11.69 3.45 -5.55
C MET A 128 -11.83 2.22 -4.67
N MET A 129 -11.36 2.31 -3.43
CA MET A 129 -11.42 1.23 -2.45
C MET A 129 -12.37 1.55 -1.30
N ILE A 130 -12.93 0.50 -0.69
CA ILE A 130 -13.49 0.56 0.66
C ILE A 130 -12.31 0.60 1.63
N HIS A 131 -12.25 1.61 2.52
CA HIS A 131 -11.12 1.78 3.44
C HIS A 131 -11.09 0.72 4.54
N HIS A 132 -12.25 0.37 5.05
CA HIS A 132 -12.46 -0.66 6.07
C HIS A 132 -13.31 -1.78 5.46
N CYS A 133 -12.69 -2.89 5.07
CA CYS A 133 -13.39 -3.94 4.33
C CYS A 133 -14.48 -4.63 5.14
N GLU A 134 -14.57 -4.40 6.45
CA GLU A 134 -15.69 -4.79 7.30
C GLU A 134 -17.01 -4.29 6.74
N GLU A 135 -17.03 -3.06 6.17
CA GLU A 135 -18.21 -2.49 5.54
C GLU A 135 -18.73 -3.34 4.36
N TYR A 136 -17.81 -4.01 3.64
CA TYR A 136 -18.20 -4.95 2.59
C TYR A 136 -18.87 -6.21 3.19
N PHE A 137 -18.34 -6.74 4.29
CA PHE A 137 -18.88 -7.97 4.91
C PHE A 137 -20.23 -7.76 5.58
N GLU A 138 -20.61 -6.53 5.92
CA GLU A 138 -21.93 -6.20 6.45
C GLU A 138 -23.03 -6.33 5.39
N ASP A 139 -22.77 -5.96 4.13
CA ASP A 139 -23.73 -6.00 3.03
C ASP A 139 -23.05 -6.22 1.67
N PRO A 140 -22.56 -7.44 1.40
CA PRO A 140 -21.74 -7.71 0.22
C PRO A 140 -22.43 -7.47 -1.12
N ASP A 141 -23.72 -7.82 -1.22
CA ASP A 141 -24.48 -7.73 -2.47
C ASP A 141 -24.78 -6.28 -2.86
N ASN A 142 -25.25 -5.48 -1.91
CA ASN A 142 -25.52 -4.06 -2.16
C ASN A 142 -24.21 -3.29 -2.40
N MET A 143 -23.15 -3.62 -1.68
CA MET A 143 -21.83 -2.99 -1.88
C MET A 143 -21.30 -3.28 -3.28
N ARG A 144 -21.32 -4.56 -3.71
CA ARG A 144 -20.92 -4.93 -5.06
C ARG A 144 -21.74 -4.20 -6.12
N GLN A 145 -23.07 -4.17 -5.96
CA GLN A 145 -23.95 -3.48 -6.90
C GLN A 145 -23.65 -1.99 -6.99
N ALA A 146 -23.45 -1.30 -5.87
CA ALA A 146 -23.16 0.12 -5.83
C ALA A 146 -21.83 0.46 -6.52
N PHE A 147 -20.77 -0.36 -6.33
CA PHE A 147 -19.50 -0.16 -7.00
C PHE A 147 -19.56 -0.47 -8.51
N GLU A 148 -20.31 -1.50 -8.94
CA GLU A 148 -20.52 -1.79 -10.36
C GLU A 148 -21.28 -0.66 -11.08
N GLU A 149 -22.22 0.01 -10.41
CA GLU A 149 -22.87 1.19 -10.95
C GLU A 149 -21.90 2.35 -11.17
N LEU A 150 -20.94 2.59 -10.25
CA LEU A 150 -19.89 3.60 -10.42
C LEU A 150 -18.92 3.27 -11.55
N LYS A 151 -18.62 1.99 -11.77
CA LYS A 151 -17.83 1.55 -12.93
C LYS A 151 -18.59 1.78 -14.22
N THR A 152 -19.87 1.44 -14.25
CA THR A 152 -20.74 1.60 -15.43
C THR A 152 -20.95 3.07 -15.81
N SER A 153 -21.08 3.97 -14.80
CA SER A 153 -21.20 5.43 -15.05
C SER A 153 -19.87 6.06 -15.47
N GLY A 154 -18.75 5.35 -15.31
CA GLY A 154 -17.42 5.88 -15.59
C GLY A 154 -16.83 6.75 -14.48
N ASP A 155 -17.42 6.77 -13.30
CA ASP A 155 -16.91 7.54 -12.16
C ASP A 155 -15.65 6.92 -11.57
N ILE A 156 -15.53 5.59 -11.63
CA ILE A 156 -14.33 4.85 -11.28
C ILE A 156 -13.95 3.86 -12.39
N ARG A 157 -12.66 3.50 -12.50
CA ARG A 157 -12.23 2.45 -13.43
C ARG A 157 -12.20 1.08 -12.76
N PHE A 158 -11.59 0.99 -11.58
CA PHE A 158 -11.47 -0.23 -10.78
C PHE A 158 -12.08 -0.03 -9.40
N SER A 159 -12.63 -1.11 -8.85
CA SER A 159 -13.12 -1.20 -7.48
C SER A 159 -12.17 -2.03 -6.62
N GLY A 160 -12.11 -1.75 -5.31
CA GLY A 160 -11.25 -2.51 -4.41
C GLY A 160 -11.60 -2.36 -2.94
N MET A 161 -10.83 -3.01 -2.08
CA MET A 161 -10.97 -2.89 -0.63
C MET A 161 -9.63 -2.98 0.08
N SER A 162 -9.52 -2.34 1.26
CA SER A 162 -8.36 -2.44 2.14
C SER A 162 -8.64 -3.42 3.26
N ALA A 163 -7.91 -4.54 3.30
CA ALA A 163 -8.10 -5.62 4.24
C ALA A 163 -6.97 -5.72 5.27
N TYR A 164 -7.24 -6.40 6.39
CA TYR A 164 -6.27 -6.80 7.39
C TYR A 164 -6.03 -8.30 7.32
N ALA A 165 -4.94 -8.77 7.96
CA ALA A 165 -4.54 -10.18 7.92
C ALA A 165 -5.51 -11.14 8.64
N PHE A 166 -6.46 -10.62 9.43
CA PHE A 166 -7.49 -11.44 10.08
C PHE A 166 -8.74 -11.66 9.22
N HIS A 167 -8.89 -10.96 8.07
CA HIS A 167 -10.01 -11.18 7.16
C HIS A 167 -9.84 -12.46 6.33
N ASP A 168 -10.94 -13.02 5.88
CA ASP A 168 -10.93 -14.17 4.96
C ASP A 168 -10.66 -13.69 3.51
N TYR A 169 -9.43 -13.89 3.05
CA TYR A 169 -9.05 -13.53 1.68
C TYR A 169 -9.72 -14.44 0.63
N GLY A 170 -10.21 -15.61 1.01
CA GLY A 170 -11.02 -16.44 0.12
C GLY A 170 -12.35 -15.79 -0.24
N THR A 171 -13.03 -15.20 0.72
CA THR A 171 -14.26 -14.41 0.50
C THR A 171 -13.95 -13.13 -0.30
N ILE A 172 -12.83 -12.44 0.00
CA ILE A 172 -12.40 -11.27 -0.77
C ILE A 172 -12.13 -11.64 -2.23
N ALA A 173 -11.46 -12.75 -2.51
CA ALA A 173 -11.20 -13.24 -3.86
C ALA A 173 -12.49 -13.50 -4.68
N GLN A 174 -13.59 -13.85 -4.00
CA GLN A 174 -14.91 -14.10 -4.60
C GLN A 174 -15.80 -12.85 -4.64
N SER A 175 -15.35 -11.72 -4.13
CA SER A 175 -16.16 -10.50 -4.01
C SER A 175 -16.55 -9.87 -5.36
N GLY A 176 -15.82 -10.15 -6.43
CA GLY A 176 -15.97 -9.49 -7.73
C GLY A 176 -15.25 -8.14 -7.82
N PHE A 177 -14.61 -7.65 -6.75
CA PHE A 177 -13.76 -6.45 -6.80
C PHE A 177 -12.47 -6.71 -7.59
N ASP A 178 -11.89 -5.64 -8.13
CA ASP A 178 -10.74 -5.69 -9.02
C ASP A 178 -9.40 -5.69 -8.29
N ALA A 179 -9.36 -5.06 -7.10
CA ALA A 179 -8.14 -4.85 -6.35
C ALA A 179 -8.32 -5.04 -4.85
N VAL A 180 -7.23 -5.38 -4.16
CA VAL A 180 -7.17 -5.42 -2.70
C VAL A 180 -5.86 -4.84 -2.20
N GLN A 181 -5.91 -4.13 -1.07
CA GLN A 181 -4.73 -3.67 -0.35
C GLN A 181 -4.62 -4.43 0.97
N ILE A 182 -3.50 -5.13 1.18
CA ILE A 182 -3.27 -6.02 2.32
C ILE A 182 -1.96 -5.69 3.06
N PRO A 183 -1.87 -5.93 4.37
CA PRO A 183 -0.58 -5.86 5.06
C PRO A 183 0.28 -7.07 4.67
N VAL A 184 1.52 -6.78 4.29
CA VAL A 184 2.54 -7.81 4.02
C VAL A 184 3.86 -7.35 4.62
N ASN A 185 4.44 -8.14 5.51
CA ASN A 185 5.78 -7.95 6.03
C ASN A 185 6.37 -9.30 6.45
N LEU A 186 7.68 -9.39 6.53
CA LEU A 186 8.37 -10.66 6.79
C LEU A 186 8.08 -11.29 8.18
N PHE A 187 7.42 -10.56 9.08
CA PHE A 187 7.05 -11.05 10.41
C PHE A 187 5.61 -11.60 10.46
N ASP A 188 4.79 -11.45 9.39
CA ASP A 188 3.40 -11.88 9.35
C ASP A 188 3.16 -12.92 8.26
N TRP A 189 3.07 -14.19 8.65
CA TRP A 189 2.92 -15.32 7.75
C TRP A 189 1.48 -15.85 7.64
N ARG A 190 0.54 -15.30 8.41
CA ARG A 190 -0.83 -15.83 8.54
C ARG A 190 -1.52 -16.05 7.20
N GLN A 191 -1.45 -15.08 6.28
CA GLN A 191 -2.12 -15.14 4.98
C GLN A 191 -1.28 -15.82 3.88
N ILE A 192 0.00 -16.06 4.15
CA ILE A 192 0.86 -16.88 3.31
C ILE A 192 0.60 -18.35 3.61
N ASP A 193 0.67 -18.74 4.89
CA ASP A 193 0.54 -20.13 5.34
C ASP A 193 -0.85 -20.73 5.10
N ASN A 194 -1.92 -19.91 5.22
CA ASN A 194 -3.28 -20.36 4.93
C ASN A 194 -3.67 -20.29 3.44
N GLY A 195 -2.75 -19.87 2.56
CA GLY A 195 -3.00 -19.74 1.13
C GLY A 195 -3.90 -18.58 0.74
N GLY A 196 -4.14 -17.63 1.64
CA GLY A 196 -5.03 -16.48 1.39
C GLY A 196 -4.56 -15.61 0.22
N ILE A 197 -3.25 -15.30 0.17
CA ILE A 197 -2.70 -14.47 -0.92
C ILE A 197 -2.78 -15.22 -2.27
N SER A 198 -2.56 -16.54 -2.29
CA SER A 198 -2.70 -17.34 -3.51
C SER A 198 -4.12 -17.30 -4.09
N LYS A 199 -5.15 -17.27 -3.23
CA LYS A 199 -6.55 -17.14 -3.70
C LYS A 199 -6.82 -15.77 -4.36
N LEU A 200 -6.18 -14.69 -3.87
CA LEU A 200 -6.27 -13.36 -4.49
C LEU A 200 -5.59 -13.35 -5.87
N GLU A 201 -4.44 -14.02 -5.99
CA GLU A 201 -3.72 -14.19 -7.26
C GLU A 201 -4.56 -14.99 -8.27
N GLU A 202 -5.11 -16.15 -7.86
CA GLU A 202 -5.97 -17.00 -8.69
C GLU A 202 -7.22 -16.25 -9.18
N ALA A 203 -7.77 -15.34 -8.38
CA ALA A 203 -8.86 -14.45 -8.77
C ALA A 203 -8.42 -13.33 -9.73
N GLY A 204 -7.13 -13.20 -10.02
CA GLY A 204 -6.55 -12.17 -10.87
C GLY A 204 -6.72 -10.75 -10.31
N MET A 205 -6.74 -10.58 -8.99
CA MET A 205 -6.86 -9.29 -8.35
C MET A 205 -5.54 -8.50 -8.43
N ILE A 206 -5.63 -7.17 -8.50
CA ILE A 206 -4.47 -6.30 -8.28
C ILE A 206 -4.21 -6.26 -6.78
N VAL A 207 -3.07 -6.80 -6.32
CA VAL A 207 -2.74 -6.88 -4.89
C VAL A 207 -1.68 -5.85 -4.52
N PHE A 208 -2.09 -4.85 -3.74
CA PHE A 208 -1.20 -3.84 -3.18
C PHE A 208 -0.76 -4.26 -1.77
N ALA A 209 0.54 -4.48 -1.57
CA ALA A 209 1.11 -4.83 -0.28
C ALA A 209 1.53 -3.57 0.48
N ARG A 210 0.83 -3.26 1.58
CA ARG A 210 1.21 -2.18 2.51
C ARG A 210 1.95 -2.74 3.73
N SER A 211 2.46 -1.87 4.59
CA SER A 211 3.11 -2.22 5.86
C SER A 211 4.41 -3.01 5.73
N VAL A 212 5.06 -3.01 4.56
CA VAL A 212 6.30 -3.74 4.30
C VAL A 212 7.40 -3.41 5.31
N PHE A 213 7.48 -2.16 5.73
CA PHE A 213 8.46 -1.69 6.72
C PHE A 213 7.89 -1.53 8.14
N LEU A 214 6.65 -1.96 8.41
CA LEU A 214 5.97 -1.80 9.71
C LEU A 214 6.19 -0.39 10.30
N GLN A 215 5.72 0.64 9.58
CA GLN A 215 5.89 2.05 9.97
C GLN A 215 7.35 2.47 10.19
N GLY A 216 8.32 1.75 9.63
CA GLY A 216 9.76 1.98 9.78
C GLY A 216 10.40 1.21 10.92
N LEU A 217 9.69 0.26 11.54
CA LEU A 217 10.23 -0.59 12.61
C LEU A 217 11.45 -1.39 12.15
N VAL A 218 11.45 -1.94 10.92
CA VAL A 218 12.57 -2.70 10.36
C VAL A 218 13.90 -1.94 10.32
N PHE A 219 13.86 -0.60 10.36
CA PHE A 219 15.07 0.24 10.38
C PHE A 219 15.55 0.58 11.80
N ARG A 220 14.79 0.20 12.84
CA ARG A 220 15.17 0.48 14.23
C ARG A 220 16.14 -0.59 14.74
N LYS A 221 17.19 -0.13 15.44
CA LYS A 221 18.05 -1.03 16.20
C LYS A 221 17.46 -1.27 17.59
N PRO A 222 17.69 -2.44 18.21
CA PRO A 222 17.15 -2.75 19.54
C PRO A 222 17.50 -1.71 20.61
N ASP A 223 18.71 -1.14 20.57
CA ASP A 223 19.20 -0.09 21.48
C ASP A 223 18.56 1.30 21.25
N GLN A 224 17.82 1.49 20.15
CA GLN A 224 17.12 2.73 19.79
C GLN A 224 15.61 2.68 20.06
N LEU A 225 15.12 1.59 20.63
CA LEU A 225 13.71 1.42 20.96
C LEU A 225 13.33 2.23 22.20
N SER A 226 12.15 2.84 22.18
CA SER A 226 11.56 3.36 23.41
C SER A 226 11.14 2.22 24.35
N GLU A 227 10.99 2.50 25.63
CA GLU A 227 10.49 1.51 26.60
C GLU A 227 9.16 0.86 26.13
N LYS A 228 8.26 1.69 25.57
CA LYS A 228 6.99 1.22 25.01
C LYS A 228 7.16 0.18 23.89
N MET A 229 8.24 0.25 23.12
CA MET A 229 8.55 -0.62 21.98
C MET A 229 9.55 -1.72 22.30
N ALA A 230 10.05 -1.82 23.54
CA ALA A 230 11.07 -2.80 23.95
C ALA A 230 10.67 -4.27 23.67
N PHE A 231 9.37 -4.57 23.64
CA PHE A 231 8.87 -5.91 23.31
C PHE A 231 9.21 -6.35 21.87
N THR A 232 9.58 -5.43 20.97
CA THR A 232 9.98 -5.74 19.59
C THR A 232 11.47 -6.11 19.47
N ALA A 233 12.28 -5.84 20.51
CA ALA A 233 13.74 -6.03 20.46
C ALA A 233 14.16 -7.46 20.04
N PRO A 234 13.61 -8.56 20.60
CA PRO A 234 14.05 -9.91 20.22
C PRO A 234 13.79 -10.24 18.74
N VAL A 235 12.70 -9.73 18.17
CA VAL A 235 12.37 -9.92 16.76
C VAL A 235 13.31 -9.13 15.87
N LEU A 236 13.63 -7.87 16.25
CA LEU A 236 14.57 -7.03 15.50
C LEU A 236 16.00 -7.55 15.57
N GLU A 237 16.44 -8.13 16.70
CA GLU A 237 17.76 -8.78 16.81
C GLU A 237 17.89 -9.93 15.81
N LYS A 238 16.92 -10.83 15.76
CA LYS A 238 16.87 -11.93 14.77
C LYS A 238 16.87 -11.38 13.34
N PHE A 239 16.07 -10.34 13.09
CA PHE A 239 15.96 -9.74 11.77
C PHE A 239 17.27 -9.10 11.28
N HIS A 240 17.93 -8.32 12.13
CA HIS A 240 19.20 -7.71 11.77
C HIS A 240 20.34 -8.73 11.62
N ALA A 241 20.35 -9.81 12.42
CA ALA A 241 21.26 -10.93 12.22
C ALA A 241 21.04 -11.59 10.85
N MET A 242 19.78 -11.84 10.47
CA MET A 242 19.44 -12.40 9.15
C MET A 242 19.82 -11.46 8.01
N CYS A 243 19.64 -10.13 8.17
CA CYS A 243 20.13 -9.15 7.18
C CYS A 243 21.65 -9.28 6.96
N ALA A 244 22.42 -9.45 8.05
CA ALA A 244 23.86 -9.63 7.97
C ALA A 244 24.23 -10.96 7.28
N ASP A 245 23.56 -12.06 7.63
CA ASP A 245 23.78 -13.38 7.04
C ASP A 245 23.48 -13.42 5.54
N PHE A 246 22.44 -12.70 5.10
CA PHE A 246 22.06 -12.60 3.69
C PHE A 246 22.85 -11.50 2.94
N GLY A 247 23.61 -10.67 3.65
CA GLY A 247 24.32 -9.53 3.06
C GLY A 247 23.38 -8.44 2.50
N MET A 248 22.19 -8.28 3.10
CA MET A 248 21.16 -7.36 2.60
C MET A 248 20.89 -6.21 3.60
N ASP A 249 20.67 -4.98 3.07
CA ASP A 249 20.08 -3.89 3.88
C ASP A 249 18.67 -4.29 4.38
N PRO A 250 18.26 -3.87 5.58
CA PRO A 250 16.94 -4.17 6.11
C PRO A 250 15.76 -3.87 5.18
N GLY A 251 15.81 -2.74 4.48
CA GLY A 251 14.77 -2.38 3.51
C GLY A 251 14.79 -3.27 2.26
N VAL A 252 15.99 -3.65 1.80
CA VAL A 252 16.16 -4.60 0.68
C VAL A 252 15.59 -5.96 1.03
N LEU A 253 15.91 -6.50 2.21
CA LEU A 253 15.35 -7.79 2.64
C LEU A 253 13.83 -7.75 2.77
N ALA A 254 13.29 -6.71 3.41
CA ALA A 254 11.83 -6.57 3.57
C ALA A 254 11.09 -6.47 2.22
N MET A 255 11.63 -5.71 1.26
CA MET A 255 11.07 -5.62 -0.09
C MET A 255 11.24 -6.92 -0.87
N SER A 256 12.42 -7.55 -0.83
CA SER A 256 12.68 -8.83 -1.49
C SER A 256 11.74 -9.91 -1.01
N PHE A 257 11.47 -9.98 0.30
CA PHE A 257 10.49 -10.88 0.87
C PHE A 257 9.11 -10.66 0.26
N ALA A 258 8.59 -9.43 0.33
CA ALA A 258 7.24 -9.13 -0.18
C ALA A 258 7.11 -9.38 -1.69
N LEU A 259 8.15 -9.05 -2.48
CA LEU A 259 8.19 -9.31 -3.93
C LEU A 259 8.36 -10.80 -4.28
N SER A 260 8.82 -11.62 -3.32
CA SER A 260 8.96 -13.08 -3.51
C SER A 260 7.65 -13.83 -3.25
N ILE A 261 6.62 -13.18 -2.75
CA ILE A 261 5.30 -13.77 -2.57
C ILE A 261 4.54 -13.66 -3.90
N PRO A 262 4.15 -14.79 -4.52
CA PRO A 262 3.32 -14.78 -5.74
C PRO A 262 2.03 -13.98 -5.52
N GLY A 263 1.55 -13.31 -6.57
CA GLY A 263 0.32 -12.52 -6.52
C GLY A 263 0.48 -11.08 -6.07
N ILE A 264 1.57 -10.69 -5.39
CA ILE A 264 1.81 -9.28 -5.03
C ILE A 264 2.10 -8.46 -6.29
N SER A 265 1.25 -7.47 -6.56
CA SER A 265 1.36 -6.60 -7.74
C SER A 265 2.25 -5.38 -7.49
N SER A 266 2.17 -4.78 -6.30
CA SER A 266 2.91 -3.55 -5.96
C SER A 266 3.10 -3.40 -4.44
N LEU A 267 4.24 -2.83 -4.05
CA LEU A 267 4.52 -2.45 -2.66
C LEU A 267 4.14 -0.98 -2.44
N VAL A 268 3.26 -0.70 -1.48
CA VAL A 268 2.85 0.68 -1.13
C VAL A 268 3.76 1.19 -0.01
N ILE A 269 4.61 2.15 -0.32
CA ILE A 269 5.58 2.72 0.61
C ILE A 269 5.46 4.23 0.67
N GLY A 270 5.27 4.75 1.89
CA GLY A 270 5.19 6.18 2.16
C GLY A 270 6.57 6.79 2.43
N CYS A 271 6.75 8.02 2.00
CA CYS A 271 7.97 8.81 2.22
C CYS A 271 7.63 10.22 2.71
N ARG A 272 8.52 10.81 3.51
CA ARG A 272 8.34 12.15 4.11
C ARG A 272 9.27 13.21 3.53
N ASN A 273 10.30 12.82 2.80
CA ASN A 273 11.26 13.72 2.17
C ASN A 273 11.94 13.03 0.98
N GLU A 274 12.64 13.84 0.19
CA GLU A 274 13.30 13.38 -1.03
C GLU A 274 14.37 12.31 -0.76
N ALA A 275 15.09 12.39 0.34
CA ALA A 275 16.11 11.40 0.70
C ALA A 275 15.47 10.01 0.97
N GLN A 276 14.27 9.97 1.55
CA GLN A 276 13.56 8.72 1.79
C GLN A 276 13.07 8.09 0.49
N ILE A 277 12.44 8.85 -0.42
CA ILE A 277 11.99 8.28 -1.69
C ILE A 277 13.16 7.78 -2.54
N LEU A 278 14.25 8.51 -2.62
CA LEU A 278 15.46 8.07 -3.33
C LEU A 278 16.05 6.80 -2.72
N ARG A 279 16.13 6.71 -1.38
CA ARG A 279 16.56 5.49 -0.70
C ARG A 279 15.62 4.32 -0.98
N THR A 280 14.31 4.54 -0.93
CA THR A 280 13.30 3.52 -1.24
C THR A 280 13.46 2.97 -2.66
N ILE A 281 13.70 3.86 -3.64
CA ILE A 281 13.98 3.46 -5.02
C ILE A 281 15.27 2.65 -5.11
N GLN A 282 16.36 3.08 -4.47
CA GLN A 282 17.62 2.33 -4.43
C GLN A 282 17.46 0.94 -3.79
N GLN A 283 16.65 0.85 -2.71
CA GLN A 283 16.34 -0.43 -2.07
C GLN A 283 15.50 -1.32 -2.99
N MET A 284 14.56 -0.74 -3.75
CA MET A 284 13.78 -1.47 -4.75
C MET A 284 14.66 -2.01 -5.89
N GLU A 285 15.58 -1.21 -6.38
CA GLU A 285 16.55 -1.62 -7.41
C GLU A 285 17.48 -2.75 -6.94
N ALA A 286 17.85 -2.74 -5.66
CA ALA A 286 18.68 -3.77 -5.04
C ALA A 286 17.89 -5.03 -4.64
N SER A 287 16.53 -4.96 -4.64
CA SER A 287 15.69 -6.08 -4.24
C SER A 287 15.67 -7.17 -5.30
N CYS A 288 15.59 -8.42 -4.87
CA CYS A 288 15.60 -9.61 -5.73
C CYS A 288 14.57 -10.64 -5.26
N GLN A 289 14.31 -11.62 -6.11
CA GLN A 289 13.58 -12.82 -5.70
C GLN A 289 14.44 -13.62 -4.71
N LEU A 290 13.87 -13.91 -3.53
CA LEU A 290 14.53 -14.76 -2.56
C LEU A 290 14.45 -16.22 -3.00
N THR A 291 15.52 -16.98 -2.70
CA THR A 291 15.53 -18.42 -2.94
C THR A 291 14.56 -19.13 -1.99
N ALA A 292 14.09 -20.32 -2.37
CA ALA A 292 13.23 -21.14 -1.51
C ALA A 292 13.86 -21.36 -0.12
N ARG A 293 15.19 -21.59 -0.07
CA ARG A 293 15.91 -21.74 1.19
C ARG A 293 15.88 -20.47 2.06
N GLN A 294 16.03 -19.28 1.47
CA GLN A 294 15.95 -18.03 2.21
C GLN A 294 14.52 -17.80 2.74
N MET A 295 13.49 -18.09 1.92
CA MET A 295 12.09 -18.02 2.36
C MET A 295 11.81 -18.97 3.53
N GLU A 296 12.32 -20.21 3.48
CA GLU A 296 12.22 -21.18 4.57
C GLU A 296 12.91 -20.68 5.86
N GLN A 297 14.12 -20.13 5.76
CA GLN A 297 14.84 -19.55 6.90
C GLN A 297 14.07 -18.37 7.53
N ILE A 298 13.44 -17.52 6.72
CA ILE A 298 12.60 -16.41 7.20
C ILE A 298 11.36 -16.97 7.90
N HIS A 299 10.70 -17.98 7.30
CA HIS A 299 9.56 -18.64 7.92
C HIS A 299 9.90 -19.25 9.27
N GLU A 300 10.95 -20.07 9.37
CA GLU A 300 11.42 -20.67 10.61
C GLU A 300 11.70 -19.62 11.71
N ALA A 301 12.21 -18.45 11.32
CA ALA A 301 12.53 -17.38 12.27
C ALA A 301 11.31 -16.56 12.74
N PHE A 302 10.24 -16.44 11.89
CA PHE A 302 9.22 -15.42 12.12
C PHE A 302 7.76 -15.87 11.95
N HIS A 303 7.46 -17.15 11.64
CA HIS A 303 6.08 -17.64 11.45
C HIS A 303 5.19 -17.49 12.69
N ASP A 304 5.77 -17.45 13.87
CA ASP A 304 5.10 -17.40 15.18
C ASP A 304 5.28 -16.06 15.93
N VAL A 305 5.64 -14.99 15.23
CA VAL A 305 5.81 -13.67 15.85
C VAL A 305 4.52 -13.20 16.51
N ASN A 306 4.65 -12.71 17.75
CA ASN A 306 3.52 -12.19 18.51
C ASN A 306 2.74 -11.12 17.75
N GLU A 307 1.41 -11.23 17.74
CA GLU A 307 0.51 -10.32 17.02
C GLU A 307 0.75 -8.84 17.35
N ARG A 308 1.11 -8.52 18.58
CA ARG A 308 1.43 -7.15 18.98
C ARG A 308 2.58 -6.55 18.16
N VAL A 309 3.57 -7.34 17.73
CA VAL A 309 4.68 -6.85 16.88
C VAL A 309 4.21 -6.46 15.49
N ILE A 310 3.32 -7.27 14.92
CA ILE A 310 2.86 -7.13 13.54
C ILE A 310 1.63 -6.23 13.38
N THR A 311 1.07 -5.74 14.50
CA THR A 311 -0.15 -4.91 14.52
C THR A 311 0.13 -3.52 15.10
N PRO A 312 0.52 -2.53 14.25
CA PRO A 312 0.91 -1.18 14.73
C PRO A 312 -0.15 -0.44 15.55
N SER A 313 -1.44 -0.76 15.40
CA SER A 313 -2.52 -0.18 16.23
C SER A 313 -2.46 -0.62 17.69
N MET A 314 -1.67 -1.63 18.02
CA MET A 314 -1.45 -2.13 19.40
C MET A 314 -0.20 -1.54 20.09
N TRP A 315 0.50 -0.60 19.44
CA TRP A 315 1.76 -0.02 19.93
C TRP A 315 1.60 1.19 20.87
#